data_44c8a293232997e768b3aeeb4265b216
#
_entry.id   44c8a293232997e768b3aeeb4265b216
#
_cell.length_a   1.000
_cell.length_b   1.000
_cell.length_c   1.000
_cell.angle_alpha   90.00
_cell.angle_beta   90.00
_cell.angle_gamma   90.00
#
_symmetry.space_group_name_H-M   'P 1'
#
loop_
_entity.id
_entity.type
_entity.pdbx_description
1 polymer ?
#
loop_
_entity_poly.entity_id
_entity_poly.type
_entity_poly.pdbx_seq_one_letter_code
_entity_poly.pdbx_strand_id
1 'polypeptide(L)'
;MSRPNPLQPVIVNVKVLGVNTPADYTRVFGIVSYGDTNLEANTLKTISKSEIADLQLKEGSYTESFLNSFFTNNAMGQINVLETKTVPNIKQYAVGDYYVSGSQAYKCLQADTATSETNLAPSKLSEGAYWEETSDPKSYKVDDLYVNAQGETYKCIQTDTAVSATNLTPTNLSSTSYWANITSEIVSEAVQVLSDFAASGELRVYEWACPTVFYTNTDFIALVKSYSGVTAGQYFSIELPVGTDPSTDETFALYIKSKSFAPVYPSSVEGESANGAIMAVKSGSLYDLSVSNPLSLLQWKTIYGITPQDRLSNSLVNALNENGCSWIGSLNNNTVVLGGMVADGKDWEYYFALDTFIFRLTVDVASMMIQASNNPLQAIKFNQNGINIIKNKLVAISNTMTTFGVLDNFGSDYDTNTKAILNSGEWAAIDFATYKANQYQDWQNGIYDGASCYATIGHFILQVVPNITVE
;
A
#
# COMPACT_ATOMS: atom_id res chain seq x y z
N MET A 1 33.45 -0.58 -22.29
CA MET A 1 32.65 -1.69 -21.71
C MET A 1 32.39 -1.36 -20.25
N SER A 2 31.15 -1.22 -19.85
CA SER A 2 30.80 -0.96 -18.45
C SER A 2 30.86 -2.29 -17.68
N ARG A 3 31.53 -2.29 -16.54
CA ARG A 3 31.46 -3.43 -15.61
C ARG A 3 30.03 -3.55 -15.07
N PRO A 4 29.56 -4.77 -14.72
CA PRO A 4 28.28 -4.93 -14.01
C PRO A 4 28.21 -4.04 -12.79
N ASN A 5 27.02 -3.53 -12.47
CA ASN A 5 26.82 -2.71 -11.28
C ASN A 5 27.16 -3.53 -10.02
N PRO A 6 28.17 -3.13 -9.22
CA PRO A 6 28.60 -3.90 -8.05
C PRO A 6 27.52 -3.95 -6.94
N LEU A 7 26.56 -3.03 -6.98
CA LEU A 7 25.41 -3.02 -6.04
C LEU A 7 24.26 -3.94 -6.48
N GLN A 8 24.37 -4.55 -7.67
CA GLN A 8 23.36 -5.44 -8.22
C GLN A 8 24.01 -6.70 -8.78
N PRO A 9 24.58 -7.57 -7.92
CA PRO A 9 25.29 -8.77 -8.35
C PRO A 9 24.39 -9.84 -8.95
N VAL A 10 23.07 -9.72 -8.76
CA VAL A 10 22.05 -10.62 -9.28
C VAL A 10 20.98 -9.80 -9.97
N ILE A 11 20.76 -10.06 -11.25
CA ILE A 11 19.61 -9.57 -11.99
C ILE A 11 18.73 -10.79 -12.22
N VAL A 12 17.65 -10.92 -11.47
CA VAL A 12 16.56 -11.81 -11.84
C VAL A 12 15.80 -11.07 -12.92
N ASN A 13 15.69 -11.65 -14.13
CA ASN A 13 15.00 -11.05 -15.29
C ASN A 13 13.46 -11.02 -15.11
N VAL A 14 13.04 -10.61 -13.97
CA VAL A 14 11.78 -9.97 -13.71
C VAL A 14 12.17 -8.51 -13.57
N LYS A 15 11.56 -7.59 -14.32
CA LYS A 15 11.78 -6.15 -14.14
C LYS A 15 11.35 -5.74 -12.72
N VAL A 16 12.16 -6.08 -11.74
CA VAL A 16 12.15 -5.43 -10.46
C VAL A 16 12.99 -4.19 -10.67
N LEU A 17 12.37 -3.04 -10.68
CA LEU A 17 13.06 -1.75 -10.69
C LEU A 17 14.06 -1.80 -9.54
N GLY A 18 15.35 -1.79 -9.91
CA GLY A 18 16.43 -2.12 -9.01
C GLY A 18 16.50 -1.18 -7.84
N VAL A 19 16.64 -1.76 -6.68
CA VAL A 19 17.13 -1.07 -5.51
C VAL A 19 17.88 -2.05 -4.62
N ASN A 20 18.86 -1.56 -3.89
CA ASN A 20 19.46 -2.22 -2.76
C ASN A 20 18.36 -2.87 -1.91
N THR A 21 18.22 -4.18 -1.97
CA THR A 21 17.20 -4.89 -1.22
C THR A 21 17.79 -5.28 0.13
N PRO A 22 17.57 -4.49 1.18
CA PRO A 22 17.85 -4.93 2.53
C PRO A 22 16.70 -5.80 2.99
N ALA A 23 16.82 -6.55 4.03
CA ALA A 23 15.82 -7.31 4.76
C ALA A 23 14.50 -7.62 4.01
N ASP A 24 13.84 -8.69 4.34
CA ASP A 24 12.62 -9.17 3.69
C ASP A 24 11.53 -8.07 3.60
N TYR A 25 11.50 -7.34 2.48
CA TYR A 25 10.58 -6.23 2.27
C TYR A 25 9.12 -6.68 2.18
N THR A 26 8.86 -7.96 1.89
CA THR A 26 7.51 -8.52 1.83
C THR A 26 6.79 -8.47 3.18
N ARG A 27 7.50 -8.13 4.25
CA ARG A 27 6.97 -7.96 5.62
C ARG A 27 6.83 -6.51 6.04
N VAL A 28 7.20 -5.56 5.19
CA VAL A 28 7.16 -4.13 5.50
C VAL A 28 5.88 -3.54 4.95
N PHE A 29 4.98 -3.15 5.83
CA PHE A 29 3.69 -2.57 5.49
C PHE A 29 3.64 -1.11 5.93
N GLY A 30 2.84 -0.31 5.23
CA GLY A 30 2.70 1.11 5.52
C GLY A 30 1.28 1.63 5.35
N ILE A 31 0.97 2.69 6.08
CA ILE A 31 -0.22 3.50 5.90
C ILE A 31 0.18 4.92 5.48
N VAL A 32 -0.56 5.47 4.57
CA VAL A 32 -0.45 6.86 4.15
C VAL A 32 -1.46 7.68 4.94
N SER A 33 -0.95 8.61 5.74
CA SER A 33 -1.75 9.61 6.46
C SER A 33 -1.89 10.88 5.62
N TYR A 34 -3.06 11.48 5.64
CA TYR A 34 -3.39 12.70 4.92
C TYR A 34 -3.76 13.84 5.87
N GLY A 35 -2.78 14.24 6.69
CA GLY A 35 -2.97 15.27 7.70
C GLY A 35 -3.74 14.78 8.93
N ASP A 36 -3.60 13.51 9.27
CA ASP A 36 -4.30 12.89 10.40
C ASP A 36 -3.40 12.72 11.62
N THR A 37 -2.10 13.01 11.50
CA THR A 37 -1.11 12.89 12.58
C THR A 37 -0.44 14.21 12.90
N ASN A 38 0.32 14.26 13.99
CA ASN A 38 1.17 15.39 14.35
C ASN A 38 2.54 15.40 13.64
N LEU A 39 2.78 14.45 12.76
CA LEU A 39 4.03 14.40 11.99
C LEU A 39 4.05 15.52 10.94
N GLU A 40 5.25 15.99 10.62
CA GLU A 40 5.44 16.87 9.48
C GLU A 40 5.26 16.10 8.16
N ALA A 41 4.82 16.78 7.10
CA ALA A 41 4.75 16.19 5.76
C ALA A 41 6.12 15.62 5.36
N ASN A 42 6.10 14.57 4.54
CA ASN A 42 7.30 13.81 4.12
C ASN A 42 8.01 13.07 5.27
N THR A 43 7.33 12.83 6.39
CA THR A 43 7.88 12.07 7.51
C THR A 43 7.36 10.64 7.49
N LEU A 44 8.29 9.68 7.54
CA LEU A 44 8.01 8.26 7.71
C LEU A 44 8.40 7.84 9.13
N LYS A 45 7.46 7.28 9.89
CA LYS A 45 7.69 6.78 11.25
C LYS A 45 7.19 5.35 11.38
N THR A 46 8.06 4.44 11.81
CA THR A 46 7.63 3.08 12.20
C THR A 46 7.06 3.12 13.61
N ILE A 47 5.89 2.54 13.81
CA ILE A 47 5.20 2.53 15.10
C ILE A 47 4.76 1.13 15.51
N SER A 48 4.70 0.92 16.82
CA SER A 48 4.04 -0.19 17.50
C SER A 48 2.74 0.30 18.14
N LYS A 49 1.94 -0.64 18.67
CA LYS A 49 0.67 -0.31 19.35
C LYS A 49 0.83 0.71 20.48
N SER A 50 1.91 0.64 21.25
CA SER A 50 2.17 1.55 22.37
C SER A 50 2.51 2.99 21.96
N GLU A 51 2.89 3.20 20.69
CA GLU A 51 3.31 4.50 20.16
C GLU A 51 2.20 5.23 19.39
N ILE A 52 0.98 4.67 19.32
CA ILE A 52 -0.16 5.31 18.64
C ILE A 52 -0.45 6.69 19.28
N ALA A 53 -0.42 6.77 20.62
CA ALA A 53 -0.70 8.02 21.33
C ALA A 53 0.28 9.15 20.96
N ASP A 54 1.52 8.82 20.59
CA ASP A 54 2.53 9.78 20.19
C ASP A 54 2.24 10.47 18.86
N LEU A 55 1.34 9.88 18.05
CA LEU A 55 0.92 10.44 16.76
C LEU A 55 -0.14 11.52 16.90
N GLN A 56 -0.78 11.65 18.06
CA GLN A 56 -1.85 12.62 18.30
C GLN A 56 -2.88 12.62 17.16
N LEU A 57 -3.44 11.45 16.91
CA LEU A 57 -4.34 11.21 15.79
C LEU A 57 -5.57 12.10 15.83
N LYS A 58 -5.97 12.62 14.69
CA LYS A 58 -7.22 13.34 14.54
C LYS A 58 -8.39 12.37 14.75
N GLU A 59 -9.29 12.71 15.70
CA GLU A 59 -10.47 11.91 16.03
C GLU A 59 -11.35 11.67 14.80
N GLY A 60 -11.79 10.41 14.62
CA GLY A 60 -12.61 9.99 13.49
C GLY A 60 -11.89 9.94 12.13
N SER A 61 -10.56 10.12 12.11
CA SER A 61 -9.80 10.07 10.87
C SER A 61 -9.65 8.66 10.31
N TYR A 62 -9.32 8.57 9.01
CA TYR A 62 -8.96 7.31 8.36
C TYR A 62 -7.79 6.63 9.05
N THR A 63 -6.73 7.39 9.37
CA THR A 63 -5.52 6.86 10.00
C THR A 63 -5.81 6.29 11.40
N GLU A 64 -6.67 6.95 12.18
CA GLU A 64 -7.10 6.44 13.50
C GLU A 64 -7.87 5.12 13.37
N SER A 65 -8.90 5.09 12.54
CA SER A 65 -9.72 3.90 12.30
C SER A 65 -8.87 2.72 11.80
N PHE A 66 -7.96 3.01 10.88
CA PHE A 66 -7.03 2.02 10.33
C PHE A 66 -6.10 1.44 11.41
N LEU A 67 -5.40 2.29 12.17
CA LEU A 67 -4.44 1.84 13.19
C LEU A 67 -5.12 1.08 14.32
N ASN A 68 -6.31 1.49 14.75
CA ASN A 68 -7.10 0.79 15.75
C ASN A 68 -7.49 -0.61 15.26
N SER A 69 -7.96 -0.73 14.01
CA SER A 69 -8.32 -2.02 13.41
C SER A 69 -7.09 -2.90 13.15
N PHE A 70 -5.98 -2.31 12.71
CA PHE A 70 -4.72 -3.01 12.50
C PHE A 70 -4.19 -3.63 13.81
N PHE A 71 -4.03 -2.85 14.86
CA PHE A 71 -3.49 -3.34 16.12
C PHE A 71 -4.47 -4.18 16.94
N THR A 72 -5.75 -4.18 16.62
CA THR A 72 -6.71 -5.14 17.14
C THR A 72 -6.43 -6.54 16.59
N ASN A 73 -6.00 -6.64 15.34
CA ASN A 73 -5.73 -7.91 14.66
C ASN A 73 -4.24 -8.33 14.66
N ASN A 74 -3.32 -7.39 14.89
CA ASN A 74 -1.88 -7.66 15.03
C ASN A 74 -1.26 -6.82 16.14
N ALA A 75 -1.57 -7.15 17.39
CA ALA A 75 -1.16 -6.38 18.57
C ALA A 75 0.36 -6.26 18.76
N MET A 76 1.13 -7.22 18.24
CA MET A 76 2.61 -7.27 18.34
C MET A 76 3.30 -6.77 17.09
N GLY A 77 2.53 -6.40 16.06
CA GLY A 77 3.05 -5.89 14.79
C GLY A 77 3.61 -4.48 14.89
N GLN A 78 4.30 -4.11 13.84
CA GLN A 78 4.73 -2.74 13.56
C GLN A 78 4.21 -2.33 12.19
N ILE A 79 3.98 -1.04 12.00
CA ILE A 79 3.58 -0.46 10.72
C ILE A 79 4.28 0.88 10.51
N ASN A 80 4.54 1.19 9.25
CA ASN A 80 5.10 2.48 8.87
C ASN A 80 3.97 3.47 8.61
N VAL A 81 4.03 4.64 9.19
CA VAL A 81 3.11 5.75 8.95
C VAL A 81 3.84 6.82 8.15
N LEU A 82 3.37 7.07 6.94
CA LEU A 82 3.85 8.15 6.09
C LEU A 82 2.87 9.31 6.17
N GLU A 83 3.31 10.44 6.75
CA GLU A 83 2.50 11.65 6.73
C GLU A 83 2.77 12.45 5.44
N THR A 84 1.71 12.76 4.71
CA THR A 84 1.79 13.46 3.43
C THR A 84 1.40 14.92 3.51
N LYS A 85 0.83 15.37 4.61
CA LYS A 85 0.37 16.75 4.79
C LYS A 85 0.61 17.23 6.21
N THR A 86 1.35 18.30 6.38
CA THR A 86 1.52 18.92 7.70
C THR A 86 0.22 19.57 8.16
N VAL A 87 -0.25 19.17 9.35
CA VAL A 87 -1.35 19.85 10.05
C VAL A 87 -0.80 20.38 11.37
N PRO A 88 -1.01 21.64 11.72
CA PRO A 88 -0.61 22.16 13.01
C PRO A 88 -1.29 21.37 14.14
N ASN A 89 -0.52 20.92 15.12
CA ASN A 89 -1.01 20.16 16.28
C ASN A 89 -2.14 20.88 17.02
N ILE A 90 -2.04 22.20 17.11
CA ILE A 90 -3.04 23.07 17.73
C ILE A 90 -3.44 24.11 16.70
N LYS A 91 -4.73 24.27 16.47
CA LYS A 91 -5.24 25.27 15.53
C LYS A 91 -4.72 26.65 15.92
N GLN A 92 -4.06 27.33 14.99
CA GLN A 92 -3.62 28.71 15.12
C GLN A 92 -4.69 29.63 14.55
N TYR A 93 -4.99 30.70 15.28
CA TYR A 93 -5.87 31.77 14.83
C TYR A 93 -5.04 33.02 14.51
N ALA A 94 -5.11 33.43 13.27
CA ALA A 94 -4.50 34.68 12.81
C ALA A 94 -5.44 35.87 13.05
N VAL A 95 -4.90 37.07 13.04
CA VAL A 95 -5.71 38.30 13.09
C VAL A 95 -6.68 38.33 11.92
N GLY A 96 -7.97 38.50 12.22
CA GLY A 96 -9.05 38.48 11.23
C GLY A 96 -9.73 37.13 11.09
N ASP A 97 -9.23 36.06 11.73
CA ASP A 97 -9.94 34.76 11.76
C ASP A 97 -11.23 34.85 12.58
N TYR A 98 -12.13 33.94 12.28
CA TYR A 98 -13.43 33.82 12.92
C TYR A 98 -13.54 32.51 13.70
N TYR A 99 -14.17 32.61 14.87
CA TYR A 99 -14.60 31.45 15.66
C TYR A 99 -16.08 31.58 15.97
N VAL A 100 -16.83 30.51 15.78
CA VAL A 100 -18.28 30.48 16.05
C VAL A 100 -18.54 29.56 17.24
N SER A 101 -19.23 30.06 18.24
CA SER A 101 -19.68 29.34 19.44
C SER A 101 -21.19 29.44 19.56
N GLY A 102 -21.89 28.36 19.25
CA GLY A 102 -23.37 28.38 19.24
C GLY A 102 -23.92 29.41 18.26
N SER A 103 -24.63 30.43 18.77
CA SER A 103 -25.20 31.52 17.99
C SER A 103 -24.35 32.80 17.95
N GLN A 104 -23.15 32.78 18.51
CA GLN A 104 -22.26 33.94 18.59
C GLN A 104 -21.03 33.71 17.70
N ALA A 105 -20.59 34.80 17.02
CA ALA A 105 -19.38 34.83 16.24
C ALA A 105 -18.38 35.78 16.87
N TYR A 106 -17.12 35.38 16.81
CA TYR A 106 -15.98 36.16 17.37
C TYR A 106 -14.95 36.34 16.28
N LYS A 107 -14.37 37.52 16.20
CA LYS A 107 -13.28 37.87 15.29
C LYS A 107 -11.97 38.04 16.08
N CYS A 108 -10.93 37.41 15.58
CA CYS A 108 -9.60 37.47 16.16
C CYS A 108 -8.95 38.85 15.93
N LEU A 109 -8.59 39.52 16.99
CA LEU A 109 -7.87 40.81 16.97
C LEU A 109 -6.36 40.65 17.16
N GLN A 110 -5.94 39.63 17.90
CA GLN A 110 -4.54 39.25 18.07
C GLN A 110 -4.40 37.74 17.91
N ALA A 111 -3.28 37.30 17.35
CA ALA A 111 -3.02 35.86 17.14
C ALA A 111 -3.22 35.08 18.45
N ASP A 112 -3.93 33.99 18.36
CA ASP A 112 -4.28 33.09 19.45
C ASP A 112 -4.16 31.65 19.02
N THR A 113 -4.27 30.70 19.94
CA THR A 113 -4.25 29.28 19.67
C THR A 113 -5.52 28.63 20.24
N ALA A 114 -5.94 27.51 19.69
CA ALA A 114 -6.98 26.72 20.30
C ALA A 114 -6.55 26.23 21.70
N THR A 115 -7.52 25.93 22.55
CA THR A 115 -7.28 25.43 23.91
C THR A 115 -6.54 24.10 23.92
N SER A 116 -6.85 23.25 22.95
CA SER A 116 -6.18 21.98 22.71
C SER A 116 -6.47 21.50 21.28
N GLU A 117 -5.87 20.39 20.88
CA GLU A 117 -6.10 19.76 19.57
C GLU A 117 -7.54 19.32 19.37
N THR A 118 -8.19 18.84 20.42
CA THR A 118 -9.60 18.40 20.41
C THR A 118 -10.57 19.52 20.74
N ASN A 119 -10.15 20.52 21.51
CA ASN A 119 -10.96 21.69 21.82
C ASN A 119 -10.49 22.89 21.00
N LEU A 120 -11.12 23.10 19.86
CA LEU A 120 -10.80 24.18 18.93
C LEU A 120 -11.20 25.58 19.43
N ALA A 121 -11.81 25.70 20.63
CA ALA A 121 -12.10 27.00 21.19
C ALA A 121 -10.80 27.77 21.42
N PRO A 122 -10.75 29.05 21.01
CA PRO A 122 -9.59 29.91 21.27
C PRO A 122 -9.24 29.98 22.76
N SER A 123 -7.95 29.88 23.10
CA SER A 123 -7.50 29.88 24.50
C SER A 123 -7.80 31.18 25.25
N LYS A 124 -7.88 32.29 24.51
CA LYS A 124 -8.14 33.64 25.01
C LYS A 124 -9.48 34.21 24.55
N LEU A 125 -10.45 33.37 24.25
CA LEU A 125 -11.75 33.78 23.72
C LEU A 125 -12.47 34.82 24.65
N SER A 126 -12.27 34.74 25.96
CA SER A 126 -12.87 35.67 26.94
C SER A 126 -12.11 36.98 27.06
N GLU A 127 -10.94 37.11 26.44
CA GLU A 127 -10.12 38.30 26.50
C GLU A 127 -10.45 39.27 25.36
N GLY A 128 -11.15 40.39 25.66
CA GLY A 128 -11.57 41.37 24.65
C GLY A 128 -10.40 42.04 23.89
N ALA A 129 -9.15 41.92 24.37
CA ALA A 129 -7.97 42.31 23.61
C ALA A 129 -7.61 41.38 22.49
N TYR A 130 -8.01 40.08 22.56
CA TYR A 130 -7.70 39.02 21.59
C TYR A 130 -8.88 38.74 20.67
N TRP A 131 -10.11 38.84 21.19
CA TRP A 131 -11.33 38.49 20.48
C TRP A 131 -12.42 39.53 20.70
N GLU A 132 -13.12 39.88 19.62
CA GLU A 132 -14.33 40.71 19.71
C GLU A 132 -15.53 39.94 19.20
N GLU A 133 -16.67 40.10 19.89
CA GLU A 133 -17.94 39.61 19.37
C GLU A 133 -18.33 40.41 18.13
N THR A 134 -18.74 39.75 17.07
CA THR A 134 -19.06 40.42 15.81
C THR A 134 -20.32 39.85 15.16
N SER A 135 -21.09 40.75 14.55
CA SER A 135 -22.20 40.39 13.65
C SER A 135 -21.81 40.48 12.16
N ASP A 136 -20.60 41.01 11.89
CA ASP A 136 -20.13 41.18 10.53
C ASP A 136 -19.71 39.86 9.93
N PRO A 137 -20.14 39.55 8.66
CA PRO A 137 -19.67 38.36 7.95
C PRO A 137 -18.14 38.40 7.76
N LYS A 138 -17.51 37.22 7.82
CA LYS A 138 -16.09 37.08 7.48
C LYS A 138 -15.87 37.52 6.03
N SER A 139 -14.88 38.38 5.79
CA SER A 139 -14.39 38.72 4.46
C SER A 139 -13.27 37.79 4.05
N TYR A 140 -13.39 37.18 2.88
CA TYR A 140 -12.36 36.36 2.25
C TYR A 140 -11.57 37.18 1.24
N LYS A 141 -10.25 37.10 1.35
CA LYS A 141 -9.32 37.71 0.41
C LYS A 141 -8.88 36.70 -0.64
N VAL A 142 -8.32 37.18 -1.74
CA VAL A 142 -7.67 36.32 -2.71
C VAL A 142 -6.59 35.49 -2.02
N ASP A 143 -6.51 34.21 -2.37
CA ASP A 143 -5.67 33.17 -1.79
C ASP A 143 -6.13 32.61 -0.43
N ASP A 144 -7.18 33.15 0.21
CA ASP A 144 -7.77 32.50 1.39
C ASP A 144 -8.33 31.10 1.03
N LEU A 145 -8.22 30.18 1.98
CA LEU A 145 -8.74 28.82 1.84
C LEU A 145 -10.03 28.65 2.64
N TYR A 146 -10.94 27.89 2.06
CA TYR A 146 -12.16 27.44 2.73
C TYR A 146 -12.31 25.93 2.54
N VAL A 147 -12.56 25.20 3.62
CA VAL A 147 -12.85 23.75 3.57
C VAL A 147 -14.33 23.56 3.92
N ASN A 148 -15.08 22.90 3.03
CA ASN A 148 -16.51 22.61 3.26
C ASN A 148 -16.71 21.39 4.17
N ALA A 149 -17.98 21.09 4.50
CA ALA A 149 -18.32 19.96 5.36
C ALA A 149 -17.96 18.58 4.74
N GLN A 150 -17.77 18.51 3.43
CA GLN A 150 -17.37 17.32 2.68
C GLN A 150 -15.84 17.15 2.63
N GLY A 151 -15.08 18.10 3.21
CA GLY A 151 -13.62 18.09 3.20
C GLY A 151 -13.00 18.65 1.90
N GLU A 152 -13.80 19.17 0.99
CA GLU A 152 -13.29 19.81 -0.22
C GLU A 152 -12.68 21.17 0.10
N THR A 153 -11.52 21.45 -0.49
CA THR A 153 -10.77 22.69 -0.29
C THR A 153 -10.94 23.63 -1.46
N TYR A 154 -11.33 24.84 -1.16
CA TYR A 154 -11.54 25.92 -2.12
C TYR A 154 -10.58 27.06 -1.86
N LYS A 155 -10.01 27.59 -2.92
CA LYS A 155 -9.14 28.76 -2.91
C LYS A 155 -9.88 29.98 -3.44
N CYS A 156 -9.88 31.08 -2.68
CA CYS A 156 -10.49 32.34 -3.10
C CYS A 156 -9.71 32.98 -4.26
N ILE A 157 -10.38 33.21 -5.40
CA ILE A 157 -9.80 33.86 -6.57
C ILE A 157 -10.19 35.35 -6.61
N GLN A 158 -11.38 35.65 -6.14
CA GLN A 158 -11.89 37.01 -6.05
C GLN A 158 -12.49 37.21 -4.66
N THR A 159 -12.25 38.36 -4.06
CA THR A 159 -12.76 38.70 -2.71
C THR A 159 -14.25 38.37 -2.56
N ASP A 160 -14.59 37.71 -1.48
CA ASP A 160 -15.95 37.27 -1.17
C ASP A 160 -16.27 37.50 0.31
N THR A 161 -17.48 37.26 0.72
CA THR A 161 -17.90 37.34 2.13
C THR A 161 -18.64 36.07 2.52
N ALA A 162 -18.56 35.70 3.79
CA ALA A 162 -19.37 34.64 4.35
C ALA A 162 -20.87 34.99 4.27
N VAL A 163 -21.72 33.97 4.27
CA VAL A 163 -23.20 34.14 4.27
C VAL A 163 -23.66 34.94 5.49
N SER A 164 -23.02 34.73 6.66
CA SER A 164 -23.25 35.51 7.86
C SER A 164 -22.04 35.38 8.81
N ALA A 165 -22.03 36.13 9.91
CA ALA A 165 -20.99 36.01 10.93
C ALA A 165 -20.93 34.59 11.54
N THR A 166 -22.06 33.92 11.66
CA THR A 166 -22.16 32.56 12.22
C THR A 166 -22.19 31.45 11.19
N ASN A 167 -22.39 31.79 9.92
CA ASN A 167 -22.28 30.86 8.79
C ASN A 167 -21.09 31.29 7.91
N LEU A 168 -19.92 30.69 8.16
CA LEU A 168 -18.67 31.03 7.47
C LEU A 168 -18.60 30.51 6.02
N THR A 169 -19.63 29.86 5.50
CA THR A 169 -19.69 29.47 4.09
C THR A 169 -19.58 30.70 3.19
N PRO A 170 -18.66 30.75 2.21
CA PRO A 170 -18.61 31.85 1.26
C PRO A 170 -19.91 31.98 0.45
N THR A 171 -20.35 33.23 0.25
CA THR A 171 -21.62 33.50 -0.46
C THR A 171 -21.58 33.03 -1.91
N ASN A 172 -20.42 33.16 -2.56
CA ASN A 172 -20.23 32.79 -3.96
C ASN A 172 -19.45 31.49 -4.15
N LEU A 173 -19.45 30.57 -3.16
CA LEU A 173 -18.66 29.33 -3.18
C LEU A 173 -18.89 28.49 -4.44
N SER A 174 -20.09 28.45 -4.98
CA SER A 174 -20.44 27.72 -6.20
C SER A 174 -19.98 28.41 -7.50
N SER A 175 -19.48 29.63 -7.43
CA SER A 175 -19.04 30.39 -8.60
C SER A 175 -17.55 30.19 -8.84
N THR A 176 -17.20 29.60 -9.97
CA THR A 176 -15.81 29.39 -10.39
C THR A 176 -15.05 30.69 -10.65
N SER A 177 -15.74 31.84 -10.74
CA SER A 177 -15.12 33.17 -10.84
C SER A 177 -14.63 33.68 -9.49
N TYR A 178 -15.19 33.17 -8.38
CA TYR A 178 -14.84 33.58 -7.01
C TYR A 178 -13.98 32.53 -6.30
N TRP A 179 -14.23 31.23 -6.57
CA TRP A 179 -13.58 30.15 -5.87
C TRP A 179 -13.12 29.04 -6.81
N ALA A 180 -11.88 28.59 -6.67
CA ALA A 180 -11.37 27.41 -7.32
C ALA A 180 -11.41 26.22 -6.33
N ASN A 181 -12.01 25.10 -6.73
CA ASN A 181 -11.84 23.86 -5.99
C ASN A 181 -10.45 23.30 -6.30
N ILE A 182 -9.58 23.27 -5.29
CA ILE A 182 -8.19 22.80 -5.37
C ILE A 182 -7.96 21.48 -4.66
N THR A 183 -9.03 20.77 -4.31
CA THR A 183 -8.95 19.50 -3.58
C THR A 183 -8.09 18.50 -4.32
N SER A 184 -8.28 18.38 -5.64
CA SER A 184 -7.50 17.45 -6.46
C SER A 184 -6.01 17.80 -6.50
N GLU A 185 -5.65 19.08 -6.53
CA GLU A 185 -4.25 19.55 -6.53
C GLU A 185 -3.57 19.18 -5.22
N ILE A 186 -4.23 19.42 -4.08
CA ILE A 186 -3.71 19.07 -2.75
C ILE A 186 -3.55 17.56 -2.59
N VAL A 187 -4.50 16.78 -3.12
CA VAL A 187 -4.40 15.31 -3.12
C VAL A 187 -3.24 14.86 -4.00
N SER A 188 -3.04 15.48 -5.17
CA SER A 188 -1.91 15.18 -6.07
C SER A 188 -0.56 15.46 -5.41
N GLU A 189 -0.43 16.53 -4.62
CA GLU A 189 0.79 16.80 -3.83
C GLU A 189 1.05 15.66 -2.82
N ALA A 190 0.03 15.18 -2.12
CA ALA A 190 0.16 14.06 -1.19
C ALA A 190 0.51 12.73 -1.92
N VAL A 191 -0.06 12.50 -3.09
CA VAL A 191 0.27 11.34 -3.94
C VAL A 191 1.72 11.42 -4.43
N GLN A 192 2.24 12.61 -4.73
CA GLN A 192 3.63 12.80 -5.12
C GLN A 192 4.57 12.40 -3.97
N VAL A 193 4.27 12.78 -2.73
CA VAL A 193 5.02 12.33 -1.55
C VAL A 193 5.08 10.80 -1.47
N LEU A 194 3.92 10.13 -1.61
CA LEU A 194 3.86 8.67 -1.64
C LEU A 194 4.70 8.09 -2.79
N SER A 195 4.61 8.69 -3.98
CA SER A 195 5.36 8.26 -5.17
C SER A 195 6.87 8.35 -4.93
N ASP A 196 7.34 9.42 -4.32
CA ASP A 196 8.75 9.63 -4.01
C ASP A 196 9.27 8.60 -3.01
N PHE A 197 8.51 8.30 -1.96
CA PHE A 197 8.84 7.24 -1.01
C PHE A 197 8.79 5.85 -1.66
N ALA A 198 7.79 5.57 -2.48
CA ALA A 198 7.67 4.32 -3.21
C ALA A 198 8.86 4.08 -4.15
N ALA A 199 9.40 5.14 -4.75
CA ALA A 199 10.54 5.09 -5.68
C ALA A 199 11.90 5.15 -4.99
N SER A 200 12.03 5.74 -3.79
CA SER A 200 13.32 6.04 -3.15
C SER A 200 14.13 4.81 -2.79
N GLY A 201 13.46 3.71 -2.45
CA GLY A 201 14.08 2.46 -2.07
C GLY A 201 14.87 2.49 -0.76
N GLU A 202 14.84 3.57 0.00
CA GLU A 202 15.47 3.66 1.32
C GLU A 202 14.77 2.72 2.31
N LEU A 203 13.44 2.71 2.28
CA LEU A 203 12.61 1.72 2.95
C LEU A 203 11.58 1.21 1.93
N ARG A 204 11.80 0.00 1.44
CA ARG A 204 10.83 -0.61 0.54
C ARG A 204 9.64 -1.11 1.34
N VAL A 205 8.49 -0.50 1.13
CA VAL A 205 7.21 -0.94 1.70
C VAL A 205 6.53 -1.85 0.69
N TYR A 206 6.07 -3.02 1.14
CA TYR A 206 5.43 -4.02 0.28
C TYR A 206 4.00 -3.63 -0.09
N GLU A 207 3.23 -3.13 0.88
CA GLU A 207 1.87 -2.66 0.64
C GLU A 207 1.60 -1.37 1.42
N TRP A 208 1.08 -0.38 0.73
CA TRP A 208 0.62 0.89 1.28
C TRP A 208 -0.90 0.91 1.40
N ALA A 209 -1.44 1.11 2.60
CA ALA A 209 -2.83 1.48 2.78
C ALA A 209 -2.98 2.98 2.53
N CYS A 210 -3.82 3.33 1.58
CA CYS A 210 -4.01 4.71 1.14
C CYS A 210 -5.40 5.23 1.54
N PRO A 211 -5.52 6.52 1.87
CA PRO A 211 -6.81 7.11 2.23
C PRO A 211 -7.76 7.13 1.03
N THR A 212 -9.05 6.95 1.29
CA THR A 212 -10.10 6.87 0.26
C THR A 212 -10.14 8.10 -0.65
N VAL A 213 -9.69 9.27 -0.16
CA VAL A 213 -9.62 10.50 -0.97
C VAL A 213 -8.68 10.37 -2.18
N PHE A 214 -7.74 9.42 -2.18
CA PHE A 214 -6.86 9.15 -3.32
C PHE A 214 -7.56 8.38 -4.44
N TYR A 215 -8.69 7.74 -4.16
CA TYR A 215 -9.36 6.82 -5.09
C TYR A 215 -9.65 7.43 -6.47
N THR A 216 -10.12 8.67 -6.52
CA THR A 216 -10.48 9.36 -7.77
C THR A 216 -9.35 10.20 -8.37
N ASN A 217 -8.20 10.27 -7.68
CA ASN A 217 -7.08 11.12 -8.12
C ASN A 217 -6.32 10.49 -9.29
N THR A 218 -6.13 11.24 -10.36
CA THR A 218 -5.50 10.76 -11.61
C THR A 218 -4.03 10.38 -11.43
N ASP A 219 -3.31 11.09 -10.57
CA ASP A 219 -1.90 10.83 -10.30
C ASP A 219 -1.74 9.54 -9.48
N PHE A 220 -2.66 9.28 -8.56
CA PHE A 220 -2.70 8.01 -7.83
C PHE A 220 -3.01 6.83 -8.77
N ILE A 221 -3.97 6.99 -9.69
CA ILE A 221 -4.27 5.97 -10.71
C ILE A 221 -3.03 5.69 -11.57
N ALA A 222 -2.31 6.74 -11.98
CA ALA A 222 -1.07 6.61 -12.74
C ALA A 222 0.04 5.91 -11.93
N LEU A 223 0.19 6.26 -10.63
CA LEU A 223 1.13 5.63 -9.72
C LEU A 223 0.85 4.13 -9.60
N VAL A 224 -0.38 3.73 -9.30
CA VAL A 224 -0.79 2.32 -9.22
C VAL A 224 -0.46 1.58 -10.52
N LYS A 225 -0.81 2.14 -11.67
CA LYS A 225 -0.55 1.52 -12.98
C LYS A 225 0.95 1.36 -13.27
N SER A 226 1.79 2.26 -12.78
CA SER A 226 3.25 2.20 -13.00
C SER A 226 3.89 0.97 -12.35
N TYR A 227 3.29 0.43 -11.29
CA TYR A 227 3.72 -0.79 -10.59
C TYR A 227 3.06 -2.08 -11.12
N SER A 228 2.15 -2.00 -12.09
CA SER A 228 1.44 -3.17 -12.64
C SER A 228 2.24 -3.89 -13.76
N GLY A 229 3.49 -4.23 -13.48
CA GLY A 229 4.38 -4.99 -14.38
C GLY A 229 4.14 -6.52 -14.36
N VAL A 230 5.19 -7.31 -14.55
CA VAL A 230 5.14 -8.79 -14.45
C VAL A 230 4.81 -9.21 -13.03
N THR A 231 5.48 -8.59 -12.04
CA THR A 231 5.07 -8.58 -10.65
C THR A 231 4.92 -7.12 -10.22
N ALA A 232 4.04 -6.83 -9.30
CA ALA A 232 3.94 -5.48 -8.76
C ALA A 232 5.17 -5.17 -7.89
N GLY A 233 5.54 -6.12 -7.03
CA GLY A 233 6.61 -5.94 -6.03
C GLY A 233 6.32 -4.82 -5.03
N GLN A 234 5.20 -4.13 -5.20
CA GLN A 234 4.64 -3.11 -4.32
C GLN A 234 3.16 -2.96 -4.60
N TYR A 235 2.35 -2.84 -3.55
CA TYR A 235 0.89 -2.82 -3.62
C TYR A 235 0.33 -1.57 -2.96
N PHE A 236 -0.86 -1.17 -3.43
CA PHE A 236 -1.61 -0.04 -2.90
C PHE A 236 -3.03 -0.52 -2.59
N SER A 237 -3.39 -0.53 -1.31
CA SER A 237 -4.74 -0.87 -0.89
C SER A 237 -5.53 0.38 -0.54
N ILE A 238 -6.81 0.38 -0.90
CA ILE A 238 -7.75 1.46 -0.61
C ILE A 238 -9.07 0.86 -0.14
N GLU A 239 -9.66 1.44 0.89
CA GLU A 239 -11.08 1.24 1.13
C GLU A 239 -11.88 2.06 0.11
N LEU A 240 -12.71 1.36 -0.67
CA LEU A 240 -13.57 1.99 -1.65
C LEU A 240 -14.55 2.96 -0.98
N PRO A 241 -14.99 4.01 -1.65
CA PRO A 241 -16.10 4.84 -1.16
C PRO A 241 -17.31 3.97 -0.82
N VAL A 242 -18.02 4.30 0.27
CA VAL A 242 -19.21 3.55 0.69
C VAL A 242 -20.25 3.50 -0.43
N GLY A 243 -20.73 2.30 -0.74
CA GLY A 243 -21.72 2.08 -1.79
C GLY A 243 -21.15 1.92 -3.21
N THR A 244 -19.83 1.91 -3.38
CA THR A 244 -19.19 1.64 -4.68
C THR A 244 -19.54 0.22 -5.16
N ASP A 245 -20.10 0.11 -6.36
CA ASP A 245 -20.24 -1.15 -7.09
C ASP A 245 -19.12 -1.22 -8.14
N PRO A 246 -18.11 -2.11 -7.98
CA PRO A 246 -16.96 -2.18 -8.88
C PRO A 246 -17.33 -2.51 -10.33
N SER A 247 -18.51 -3.09 -10.58
CA SER A 247 -18.95 -3.43 -11.94
C SER A 247 -19.51 -2.24 -12.73
N THR A 248 -19.87 -1.16 -12.04
CA THR A 248 -20.51 0.02 -12.65
C THR A 248 -19.79 1.33 -12.37
N ASP A 249 -18.84 1.33 -11.42
CA ASP A 249 -18.07 2.52 -11.05
C ASP A 249 -17.02 2.84 -12.12
N GLU A 250 -17.12 4.05 -12.72
CA GLU A 250 -16.23 4.50 -13.79
C GLU A 250 -14.79 4.68 -13.30
N THR A 251 -14.61 5.09 -12.06
CA THR A 251 -13.26 5.23 -11.46
C THR A 251 -12.64 3.86 -11.24
N PHE A 252 -13.42 2.89 -10.72
CA PHE A 252 -12.92 1.53 -10.53
C PHE A 252 -12.48 0.90 -11.85
N ALA A 253 -13.18 1.19 -12.95
CA ALA A 253 -12.82 0.71 -14.29
C ALA A 253 -11.39 1.10 -14.71
N LEU A 254 -10.84 2.19 -14.15
CA LEU A 254 -9.46 2.61 -14.39
C LEU A 254 -8.43 1.73 -13.68
N TYR A 255 -8.81 1.02 -12.63
CA TYR A 255 -7.95 0.10 -11.86
C TYR A 255 -8.03 -1.36 -12.31
N ILE A 256 -9.02 -1.72 -13.13
CA ILE A 256 -9.23 -3.10 -13.58
C ILE A 256 -7.94 -3.68 -14.17
N LYS A 257 -7.61 -4.91 -13.80
CA LYS A 257 -6.38 -5.64 -14.16
C LYS A 257 -5.08 -5.06 -13.60
N SER A 258 -5.14 -4.11 -12.67
CA SER A 258 -3.94 -3.62 -12.00
C SER A 258 -3.50 -4.61 -10.91
N LYS A 259 -2.36 -5.26 -11.10
CA LYS A 259 -1.77 -6.21 -10.14
C LYS A 259 -1.35 -5.56 -8.82
N SER A 260 -1.03 -4.27 -8.86
CA SER A 260 -0.59 -3.48 -7.70
C SER A 260 -1.74 -2.88 -6.90
N PHE A 261 -2.99 -3.05 -7.32
CA PHE A 261 -4.15 -2.49 -6.64
C PHE A 261 -4.90 -3.57 -5.84
N ALA A 262 -5.01 -3.38 -4.55
CA ALA A 262 -5.71 -4.27 -3.62
C ALA A 262 -6.95 -3.55 -3.04
N PRO A 263 -8.08 -3.53 -3.77
CA PRO A 263 -9.28 -2.83 -3.33
C PRO A 263 -9.96 -3.55 -2.17
N VAL A 264 -10.44 -2.78 -1.20
CA VAL A 264 -11.15 -3.29 -0.03
C VAL A 264 -12.53 -2.64 0.05
N TYR A 265 -13.59 -3.44 0.14
CA TYR A 265 -14.92 -2.93 0.39
C TYR A 265 -15.03 -2.50 1.87
N PRO A 266 -15.50 -1.29 2.17
CA PRO A 266 -15.42 -0.71 3.50
C PRO A 266 -16.35 -1.42 4.51
N SER A 267 -16.08 -1.25 5.82
CA SER A 267 -17.06 -1.55 6.86
C SER A 267 -18.28 -0.62 6.73
N SER A 268 -19.43 -1.08 7.21
CA SER A 268 -20.64 -0.25 7.29
C SER A 268 -20.68 0.61 8.56
N VAL A 269 -19.71 0.43 9.45
CA VAL A 269 -19.67 1.11 10.76
C VAL A 269 -18.53 2.13 10.74
N GLU A 270 -18.85 3.36 11.09
CA GLU A 270 -17.88 4.44 11.23
C GLU A 270 -16.86 4.10 12.33
N GLY A 271 -15.58 4.43 12.10
CA GLY A 271 -14.50 4.14 13.02
C GLY A 271 -13.89 2.74 12.88
N GLU A 272 -14.46 1.87 12.05
CA GLU A 272 -13.87 0.59 11.67
C GLU A 272 -13.15 0.69 10.32
N SER A 273 -11.97 0.05 10.19
CA SER A 273 -11.27 -0.07 8.91
C SER A 273 -11.08 -1.54 8.52
N ALA A 274 -11.80 -1.96 7.48
CA ALA A 274 -11.65 -3.29 6.90
C ALA A 274 -10.23 -3.47 6.34
N ASN A 275 -9.67 -2.43 5.71
CA ASN A 275 -8.31 -2.44 5.17
C ASN A 275 -7.26 -2.60 6.28
N GLY A 276 -7.41 -1.89 7.40
CA GLY A 276 -6.52 -2.02 8.56
C GLY A 276 -6.50 -3.45 9.12
N ALA A 277 -7.67 -4.06 9.26
CA ALA A 277 -7.78 -5.44 9.74
C ALA A 277 -7.20 -6.47 8.77
N ILE A 278 -7.45 -6.34 7.46
CA ILE A 278 -6.89 -7.22 6.42
C ILE A 278 -5.37 -7.07 6.36
N MET A 279 -4.85 -5.84 6.38
CA MET A 279 -3.40 -5.58 6.37
C MET A 279 -2.72 -6.14 7.62
N ALA A 280 -3.37 -6.08 8.77
CA ALA A 280 -2.85 -6.69 10.01
C ALA A 280 -2.63 -8.20 9.85
N VAL A 281 -3.56 -8.90 9.22
CA VAL A 281 -3.42 -10.34 8.93
C VAL A 281 -2.30 -10.58 7.93
N LYS A 282 -2.21 -9.80 6.86
CA LYS A 282 -1.13 -9.88 5.87
C LYS A 282 0.26 -9.64 6.49
N SER A 283 0.38 -8.71 7.43
CA SER A 283 1.63 -8.38 8.12
C SER A 283 1.96 -9.33 9.27
N GLY A 284 1.04 -10.21 9.65
CA GLY A 284 1.19 -11.10 10.79
C GLY A 284 2.07 -12.33 10.51
N SER A 285 2.34 -13.09 11.58
CA SER A 285 3.21 -14.28 11.54
C SER A 285 2.71 -15.39 10.60
N LEU A 286 1.45 -15.34 10.16
CA LEU A 286 0.87 -16.32 9.23
C LEU A 286 1.55 -16.32 7.84
N TYR A 287 2.19 -15.22 7.48
CA TYR A 287 2.96 -15.08 6.24
C TYR A 287 4.47 -15.03 6.49
N ASP A 288 4.91 -15.42 7.67
CA ASP A 288 6.33 -15.71 7.96
C ASP A 288 6.65 -17.13 7.48
N LEU A 289 7.00 -17.23 6.20
CA LEU A 289 7.15 -18.51 5.52
C LEU A 289 8.28 -19.36 6.09
N SER A 290 7.94 -20.57 6.52
CA SER A 290 8.85 -21.58 7.05
C SER A 290 8.22 -22.97 6.90
N VAL A 291 8.96 -24.03 7.24
CA VAL A 291 8.41 -25.41 7.29
C VAL A 291 7.26 -25.53 8.29
N SER A 292 7.33 -24.79 9.39
CA SER A 292 6.29 -24.79 10.43
C SER A 292 5.14 -23.82 10.12
N ASN A 293 5.34 -22.92 9.19
CA ASN A 293 4.38 -21.90 8.77
C ASN A 293 4.44 -21.73 7.25
N PRO A 294 3.94 -22.70 6.48
CA PRO A 294 3.92 -22.63 5.02
C PRO A 294 2.97 -21.52 4.52
N LEU A 295 3.03 -21.25 3.23
CA LEU A 295 2.09 -20.33 2.57
C LEU A 295 0.65 -20.67 2.92
N SER A 296 -0.13 -19.69 3.29
CA SER A 296 -1.53 -19.86 3.69
C SER A 296 -2.45 -18.89 2.96
N LEU A 297 -3.70 -19.31 2.80
CA LEU A 297 -4.73 -18.52 2.13
C LEU A 297 -5.14 -17.30 2.98
N LEU A 298 -5.26 -16.11 2.37
CA LEU A 298 -5.78 -14.91 3.02
C LEU A 298 -7.30 -15.01 3.23
N GLN A 299 -8.00 -15.51 2.22
CA GLN A 299 -9.43 -15.77 2.30
C GLN A 299 -9.74 -16.69 3.50
N TRP A 300 -10.82 -16.37 4.23
CA TRP A 300 -11.29 -17.04 5.44
C TRP A 300 -10.43 -16.86 6.71
N LYS A 301 -9.40 -15.99 6.67
CA LYS A 301 -8.72 -15.60 7.91
C LYS A 301 -9.67 -14.87 8.83
N THR A 302 -9.66 -15.25 10.10
CA THR A 302 -10.49 -14.64 11.14
C THR A 302 -10.04 -13.21 11.41
N ILE A 303 -11.02 -12.32 11.52
CA ILE A 303 -10.85 -10.89 11.79
C ILE A 303 -11.59 -10.55 13.09
N TYR A 304 -11.04 -9.64 13.86
CA TYR A 304 -11.62 -9.16 15.12
C TYR A 304 -11.91 -7.65 15.06
N GLY A 305 -12.97 -7.22 15.74
CA GLY A 305 -13.30 -5.81 15.93
C GLY A 305 -13.81 -5.11 14.67
N ILE A 306 -14.26 -5.86 13.65
CA ILE A 306 -14.91 -5.33 12.45
C ILE A 306 -16.28 -5.96 12.32
N THR A 307 -17.27 -5.15 12.01
CA THR A 307 -18.63 -5.59 11.73
C THR A 307 -18.71 -6.24 10.34
N PRO A 308 -19.13 -7.52 10.25
CA PRO A 308 -19.17 -8.20 8.95
C PRO A 308 -20.27 -7.64 8.04
N GLN A 309 -20.01 -7.64 6.74
CA GLN A 309 -20.92 -7.18 5.67
C GLN A 309 -21.90 -8.30 5.25
N ASP A 310 -22.82 -8.68 6.13
CA ASP A 310 -23.71 -9.83 5.91
C ASP A 310 -24.98 -9.51 5.07
N ARG A 311 -25.15 -8.24 4.66
CA ARG A 311 -26.36 -7.78 3.95
C ARG A 311 -26.08 -7.31 2.52
N LEU A 312 -24.96 -7.67 1.97
CA LEU A 312 -24.64 -7.35 0.56
C LEU A 312 -25.59 -8.15 -0.37
N SER A 313 -26.04 -7.52 -1.44
CA SER A 313 -26.80 -8.22 -2.48
C SER A 313 -25.93 -9.23 -3.21
N ASN A 314 -26.50 -10.31 -3.72
CA ASN A 314 -25.77 -11.30 -4.50
C ASN A 314 -25.09 -10.68 -5.74
N SER A 315 -25.70 -9.66 -6.36
CA SER A 315 -25.10 -8.94 -7.48
C SER A 315 -23.82 -8.20 -7.06
N LEU A 316 -23.84 -7.53 -5.91
CA LEU A 316 -22.66 -6.83 -5.40
C LEU A 316 -21.57 -7.81 -4.97
N VAL A 317 -21.91 -8.93 -4.31
CA VAL A 317 -20.93 -9.97 -3.97
C VAL A 317 -20.25 -10.53 -5.22
N ASN A 318 -21.01 -10.78 -6.29
CA ASN A 318 -20.44 -11.22 -7.57
C ASN A 318 -19.54 -10.14 -8.16
N ALA A 319 -19.97 -8.86 -8.15
CA ALA A 319 -19.17 -7.76 -8.64
C ALA A 319 -17.85 -7.60 -7.86
N LEU A 320 -17.87 -7.74 -6.53
CA LEU A 320 -16.67 -7.72 -5.69
C LEU A 320 -15.70 -8.84 -6.05
N ASN A 321 -16.21 -10.08 -6.18
CA ASN A 321 -15.39 -11.24 -6.55
C ASN A 321 -14.79 -11.11 -7.96
N GLU A 322 -15.59 -10.74 -8.95
CA GLU A 322 -15.15 -10.63 -10.35
C GLU A 322 -14.12 -9.52 -10.56
N ASN A 323 -14.13 -8.50 -9.70
CA ASN A 323 -13.24 -7.35 -9.79
C ASN A 323 -12.11 -7.35 -8.74
N GLY A 324 -11.87 -8.48 -8.10
CA GLY A 324 -10.73 -8.66 -7.20
C GLY A 324 -10.79 -7.86 -5.90
N CYS A 325 -11.99 -7.54 -5.42
CA CYS A 325 -12.15 -6.83 -4.16
C CYS A 325 -12.11 -7.78 -2.96
N SER A 326 -11.50 -7.34 -1.87
CA SER A 326 -11.59 -8.00 -0.58
C SER A 326 -12.64 -7.32 0.29
N TRP A 327 -13.34 -8.09 1.14
CA TRP A 327 -14.26 -7.54 2.14
C TRP A 327 -14.28 -8.44 3.38
N ILE A 328 -14.90 -7.96 4.44
CA ILE A 328 -15.07 -8.73 5.68
C ILE A 328 -16.53 -9.16 5.79
N GLY A 329 -16.76 -10.44 5.89
CA GLY A 329 -18.11 -11.03 6.02
C GLY A 329 -18.17 -12.12 7.08
N SER A 330 -19.33 -12.76 7.22
CA SER A 330 -19.59 -13.81 8.19
C SER A 330 -19.62 -15.18 7.51
N LEU A 331 -18.88 -16.14 8.06
CA LEU A 331 -18.91 -17.53 7.63
C LEU A 331 -18.95 -18.44 8.87
N ASN A 332 -20.01 -19.23 9.03
CA ASN A 332 -20.19 -20.12 10.18
C ASN A 332 -19.99 -19.41 11.54
N ASN A 333 -20.60 -18.23 11.69
CA ASN A 333 -20.50 -17.36 12.87
C ASN A 333 -19.09 -16.80 13.16
N ASN A 334 -18.15 -16.92 12.22
CA ASN A 334 -16.86 -16.26 12.31
C ASN A 334 -16.81 -15.08 11.37
N THR A 335 -16.28 -13.97 11.84
CA THR A 335 -15.97 -12.81 10.99
C THR A 335 -14.65 -13.11 10.28
N VAL A 336 -14.67 -13.11 8.96
CA VAL A 336 -13.53 -13.55 8.13
C VAL A 336 -13.31 -12.62 6.92
N VAL A 337 -12.09 -12.67 6.40
CA VAL A 337 -11.79 -12.08 5.07
C VAL A 337 -12.47 -12.90 3.99
N LEU A 338 -13.16 -12.23 3.09
CA LEU A 338 -13.72 -12.78 1.86
C LEU A 338 -13.07 -12.07 0.65
N GLY A 339 -12.96 -12.78 -0.47
CA GLY A 339 -12.18 -12.32 -1.63
C GLY A 339 -10.68 -12.60 -1.43
N GLY A 340 -9.93 -11.65 -0.89
CA GLY A 340 -8.47 -11.81 -0.68
C GLY A 340 -7.66 -11.64 -1.96
N MET A 341 -8.17 -10.87 -2.93
CA MET A 341 -7.61 -10.73 -4.27
C MET A 341 -7.01 -9.34 -4.50
N VAL A 342 -6.40 -9.17 -5.66
CA VAL A 342 -6.03 -7.88 -6.25
C VAL A 342 -6.88 -7.62 -7.51
N ALA A 343 -6.88 -6.39 -8.01
CA ALA A 343 -7.81 -5.97 -9.08
C ALA A 343 -7.61 -6.66 -10.44
N ASP A 344 -6.61 -7.50 -10.62
CA ASP A 344 -6.46 -8.38 -11.79
C ASP A 344 -7.18 -9.73 -11.64
N GLY A 345 -7.85 -9.96 -10.51
CA GLY A 345 -8.62 -11.16 -10.21
C GLY A 345 -7.80 -12.34 -9.69
N LYS A 346 -6.53 -12.14 -9.36
CA LYS A 346 -5.71 -13.16 -8.71
C LYS A 346 -5.67 -12.98 -7.20
N ASP A 347 -5.45 -14.09 -6.49
CA ASP A 347 -5.28 -14.07 -5.05
C ASP A 347 -4.03 -13.28 -4.65
N TRP A 348 -4.12 -12.53 -3.57
CA TRP A 348 -3.00 -11.75 -3.04
C TRP A 348 -1.80 -12.63 -2.70
N GLU A 349 -2.03 -13.80 -2.13
CA GLU A 349 -0.99 -14.77 -1.78
C GLU A 349 -0.27 -15.36 -2.99
N TYR A 350 -0.90 -15.39 -4.16
CA TYR A 350 -0.19 -15.75 -5.40
C TYR A 350 0.96 -14.77 -5.66
N TYR A 351 0.70 -13.47 -5.54
CA TYR A 351 1.73 -12.46 -5.73
C TYR A 351 2.73 -12.42 -4.59
N PHE A 352 2.27 -12.59 -3.35
CA PHE A 352 3.14 -12.71 -2.19
C PHE A 352 4.13 -13.87 -2.33
N ALA A 353 3.67 -15.03 -2.78
CA ALA A 353 4.51 -16.19 -3.05
C ALA A 353 5.53 -15.92 -4.17
N LEU A 354 5.07 -15.34 -5.28
CA LEU A 354 5.93 -14.98 -6.41
C LEU A 354 7.01 -13.97 -6.01
N ASP A 355 6.62 -12.90 -5.33
CA ASP A 355 7.56 -11.86 -4.87
C ASP A 355 8.54 -12.42 -3.85
N THR A 356 8.10 -13.31 -2.94
CA THR A 356 8.97 -13.99 -1.99
C THR A 356 9.98 -14.88 -2.70
N PHE A 357 9.58 -15.62 -3.72
CA PHE A 357 10.49 -16.45 -4.49
C PHE A 357 11.56 -15.60 -5.20
N ILE A 358 11.15 -14.51 -5.87
CA ILE A 358 12.08 -13.58 -6.53
C ILE A 358 13.03 -12.94 -5.52
N PHE A 359 12.50 -12.52 -4.36
CA PHE A 359 13.32 -11.96 -3.28
C PHE A 359 14.38 -12.96 -2.80
N ARG A 360 14.01 -14.21 -2.54
CA ARG A 360 14.93 -15.26 -2.12
C ARG A 360 16.00 -15.57 -3.18
N LEU A 361 15.61 -15.65 -4.45
CA LEU A 361 16.59 -15.79 -5.55
C LEU A 361 17.60 -14.65 -5.51
N THR A 362 17.13 -13.41 -5.38
CA THR A 362 18.01 -12.23 -5.39
C THR A 362 18.95 -12.21 -4.19
N VAL A 363 18.40 -12.34 -2.97
CA VAL A 363 19.18 -12.19 -1.72
C VAL A 363 20.12 -13.37 -1.47
N ASP A 364 19.64 -14.59 -1.67
CA ASP A 364 20.43 -15.79 -1.36
C ASP A 364 21.56 -16.00 -2.36
N VAL A 365 21.34 -15.66 -3.65
CA VAL A 365 22.41 -15.70 -4.66
C VAL A 365 23.42 -14.56 -4.43
N ALA A 366 22.94 -13.34 -4.13
CA ALA A 366 23.82 -12.23 -3.78
C ALA A 366 24.68 -12.55 -2.55
N SER A 367 24.08 -13.12 -1.50
CA SER A 367 24.79 -13.55 -0.29
C SER A 367 25.86 -14.60 -0.61
N MET A 368 25.54 -15.57 -1.46
CA MET A 368 26.53 -16.57 -1.93
C MET A 368 27.68 -15.89 -2.67
N MET A 369 27.42 -14.95 -3.57
CA MET A 369 28.45 -14.22 -4.32
C MET A 369 29.35 -13.39 -3.38
N ILE A 370 28.77 -12.72 -2.39
CA ILE A 370 29.50 -11.94 -1.37
C ILE A 370 30.40 -12.89 -0.54
N GLN A 371 29.86 -14.00 -0.07
CA GLN A 371 30.64 -14.99 0.71
C GLN A 371 31.81 -15.57 -0.11
N ALA A 372 31.53 -15.91 -1.37
CA ALA A 372 32.58 -16.41 -2.28
C ALA A 372 33.64 -15.36 -2.58
N SER A 373 33.28 -14.08 -2.68
CA SER A 373 34.22 -12.98 -2.89
C SER A 373 35.13 -12.74 -1.67
N ASN A 374 34.59 -12.93 -0.47
CA ASN A 374 35.34 -12.75 0.77
C ASN A 374 36.22 -13.98 1.16
N ASN A 375 36.07 -15.09 0.45
CA ASN A 375 36.88 -16.30 0.68
C ASN A 375 37.61 -16.71 -0.61
N PRO A 376 38.93 -16.44 -0.72
CA PRO A 376 39.69 -16.76 -1.92
C PRO A 376 39.67 -18.25 -2.32
N LEU A 377 39.44 -19.14 -1.34
CA LEU A 377 39.36 -20.59 -1.59
C LEU A 377 37.99 -21.01 -2.17
N GLN A 378 37.00 -20.16 -2.08
CA GLN A 378 35.63 -20.42 -2.54
C GLN A 378 35.20 -19.48 -3.67
N ALA A 379 36.12 -18.71 -4.25
CA ALA A 379 35.81 -17.79 -5.33
C ALA A 379 35.12 -18.50 -6.51
N ILE A 380 33.94 -18.00 -6.91
CA ILE A 380 33.18 -18.51 -8.04
C ILE A 380 33.83 -17.99 -9.31
N LYS A 381 34.52 -18.88 -10.03
CA LYS A 381 35.14 -18.55 -11.32
C LYS A 381 34.19 -18.80 -12.45
N PHE A 382 34.28 -18.01 -13.52
CA PHE A 382 33.46 -18.22 -14.71
C PHE A 382 34.02 -19.42 -15.53
N ASN A 383 33.67 -20.60 -15.10
CA ASN A 383 33.95 -21.89 -15.71
C ASN A 383 32.80 -22.85 -15.37
N GLN A 384 32.86 -24.09 -15.85
CA GLN A 384 31.79 -25.07 -15.61
C GLN A 384 31.52 -25.32 -14.12
N ASN A 385 32.55 -25.33 -13.28
CA ASN A 385 32.40 -25.51 -11.83
C ASN A 385 31.61 -24.34 -11.20
N GLY A 386 31.96 -23.11 -11.61
CA GLY A 386 31.20 -21.91 -11.13
C GLY A 386 29.73 -21.92 -11.56
N ILE A 387 29.45 -22.30 -12.80
CA ILE A 387 28.07 -22.46 -13.27
C ILE A 387 27.33 -23.52 -12.44
N ASN A 388 27.97 -24.65 -12.15
CA ASN A 388 27.37 -25.71 -11.33
C ASN A 388 27.10 -25.24 -9.89
N ILE A 389 27.98 -24.44 -9.28
CA ILE A 389 27.78 -23.85 -7.95
C ILE A 389 26.54 -22.96 -7.94
N ILE A 390 26.41 -22.08 -8.95
CA ILE A 390 25.23 -21.20 -9.09
C ILE A 390 23.97 -22.04 -9.27
N LYS A 391 23.96 -22.99 -10.21
CA LYS A 391 22.83 -23.89 -10.45
C LYS A 391 22.39 -24.62 -9.18
N ASN A 392 23.33 -25.20 -8.45
CA ASN A 392 23.01 -25.92 -7.21
C ASN A 392 22.40 -25.01 -6.14
N LYS A 393 22.84 -23.75 -6.04
CA LYS A 393 22.23 -22.76 -5.14
C LYS A 393 20.78 -22.44 -5.54
N LEU A 394 20.53 -22.23 -6.85
CA LEU A 394 19.20 -21.96 -7.37
C LEU A 394 18.24 -23.14 -7.12
N VAL A 395 18.70 -24.38 -7.35
CA VAL A 395 17.95 -25.62 -7.02
C VAL A 395 17.63 -25.69 -5.52
N ALA A 396 18.60 -25.38 -4.66
CA ALA A 396 18.38 -25.40 -3.22
C ALA A 396 17.32 -24.38 -2.78
N ILE A 397 17.33 -23.18 -3.37
CA ILE A 397 16.31 -22.15 -3.11
C ILE A 397 14.92 -22.66 -3.56
N SER A 398 14.79 -23.18 -4.78
CA SER A 398 13.51 -23.72 -5.27
C SER A 398 12.98 -24.85 -4.39
N ASN A 399 13.82 -25.79 -3.97
CA ASN A 399 13.42 -26.88 -3.06
C ASN A 399 12.90 -26.32 -1.71
N THR A 400 13.54 -25.30 -1.19
CA THR A 400 13.08 -24.61 0.03
C THR A 400 11.71 -23.96 -0.19
N MET A 401 11.54 -23.26 -1.30
CA MET A 401 10.27 -22.62 -1.65
C MET A 401 9.14 -23.62 -1.89
N THR A 402 9.43 -24.75 -2.49
CA THR A 402 8.47 -25.87 -2.62
C THR A 402 8.07 -26.42 -1.24
N THR A 403 9.04 -26.58 -0.33
CA THR A 403 8.74 -27.04 1.04
C THR A 403 7.86 -26.05 1.81
N PHE A 404 7.97 -24.75 1.51
CA PHE A 404 7.14 -23.72 2.11
C PHE A 404 5.77 -23.52 1.41
N GLY A 405 5.48 -24.32 0.37
CA GLY A 405 4.24 -24.21 -0.40
C GLY A 405 4.18 -23.00 -1.33
N VAL A 406 5.29 -22.30 -1.51
CA VAL A 406 5.42 -21.14 -2.43
C VAL A 406 5.42 -21.60 -3.88
N LEU A 407 6.15 -22.68 -4.17
CA LEU A 407 6.15 -23.35 -5.47
C LEU A 407 5.36 -24.65 -5.40
N ASP A 408 4.61 -24.92 -6.47
CA ASP A 408 3.95 -26.18 -6.70
C ASP A 408 4.89 -27.13 -7.47
N ASN A 409 4.74 -28.44 -7.27
CA ASN A 409 5.45 -29.48 -8.03
C ASN A 409 4.74 -29.86 -9.34
N PHE A 410 3.78 -29.07 -9.79
CA PHE A 410 2.93 -29.39 -10.92
C PHE A 410 3.26 -28.54 -12.14
N GLY A 411 3.24 -29.18 -13.31
CA GLY A 411 3.45 -28.52 -14.60
C GLY A 411 4.89 -28.58 -15.09
N SER A 412 5.04 -28.42 -16.38
CA SER A 412 6.32 -28.34 -17.08
C SER A 412 6.20 -27.47 -18.32
N ASP A 413 7.29 -26.86 -18.74
CA ASP A 413 7.35 -26.08 -19.98
C ASP A 413 8.68 -26.33 -20.69
N TYR A 414 8.69 -26.09 -22.03
CA TYR A 414 9.91 -26.15 -22.80
C TYR A 414 10.65 -24.83 -22.77
N ASP A 415 11.83 -24.86 -22.16
CA ASP A 415 12.71 -23.71 -22.14
C ASP A 415 13.53 -23.58 -23.43
N THR A 416 13.32 -22.49 -24.14
CA THR A 416 13.98 -22.21 -25.42
C THR A 416 15.45 -21.84 -25.26
N ASN A 417 15.86 -21.35 -24.07
CA ASN A 417 17.21 -20.92 -23.77
C ASN A 417 18.13 -22.13 -23.56
N THR A 418 17.74 -23.06 -22.71
CA THR A 418 18.51 -24.28 -22.41
C THR A 418 18.10 -25.47 -23.27
N LYS A 419 17.03 -25.36 -24.10
CA LYS A 419 16.45 -26.39 -24.93
C LYS A 419 16.07 -27.65 -24.15
N ALA A 420 15.57 -27.47 -22.95
CA ALA A 420 15.14 -28.53 -22.05
C ALA A 420 13.67 -28.40 -21.69
N ILE A 421 13.01 -29.51 -21.37
CA ILE A 421 11.71 -29.50 -20.69
C ILE A 421 12.03 -29.36 -19.18
N LEU A 422 11.49 -28.34 -18.53
CA LEU A 422 11.68 -28.09 -17.11
C LEU A 422 10.37 -28.34 -16.38
N ASN A 423 10.43 -29.11 -15.31
CA ASN A 423 9.34 -29.23 -14.34
C ASN A 423 9.33 -28.04 -13.40
N SER A 424 8.23 -27.79 -12.70
CA SER A 424 8.14 -26.70 -11.74
C SER A 424 9.23 -26.81 -10.66
N GLY A 425 9.94 -25.71 -10.42
CA GLY A 425 11.08 -25.62 -9.51
C GLY A 425 12.40 -26.19 -10.06
N GLU A 426 12.40 -26.77 -11.26
CA GLU A 426 13.60 -27.32 -11.88
C GLU A 426 14.42 -26.24 -12.59
N TRP A 427 15.76 -26.33 -12.48
CA TRP A 427 16.70 -25.43 -13.10
C TRP A 427 17.54 -26.15 -14.15
N ALA A 428 17.60 -25.60 -15.34
CA ALA A 428 18.60 -25.92 -16.32
C ALA A 428 19.64 -24.79 -16.44
N ALA A 429 20.81 -25.12 -16.92
CA ALA A 429 21.91 -24.17 -17.12
C ALA A 429 22.64 -24.52 -18.41
N ILE A 430 22.95 -23.52 -19.24
CA ILE A 430 23.80 -23.66 -20.41
C ILE A 430 25.23 -23.94 -19.91
N ASP A 431 25.88 -24.95 -20.46
CA ASP A 431 27.25 -25.29 -20.11
C ASP A 431 28.23 -24.19 -20.51
N PHE A 432 29.38 -24.17 -19.84
CA PHE A 432 30.39 -23.12 -20.00
C PHE A 432 30.89 -22.98 -21.46
N ALA A 433 31.11 -24.09 -22.15
CA ALA A 433 31.67 -24.06 -23.50
C ALA A 433 30.67 -23.47 -24.50
N THR A 434 29.42 -23.91 -24.41
CA THR A 434 28.31 -23.40 -25.22
C THR A 434 28.02 -21.93 -24.91
N TYR A 435 27.97 -21.56 -23.63
CA TYR A 435 27.74 -20.17 -23.21
C TYR A 435 28.83 -19.24 -23.72
N LYS A 436 30.10 -19.59 -23.50
CA LYS A 436 31.25 -18.81 -23.97
C LYS A 436 31.28 -18.66 -25.49
N ALA A 437 30.85 -19.69 -26.23
CA ALA A 437 30.81 -19.64 -27.69
C ALA A 437 29.73 -18.70 -28.22
N ASN A 438 28.56 -18.69 -27.59
CA ASN A 438 27.39 -17.94 -28.06
C ASN A 438 27.27 -16.53 -27.44
N GLN A 439 27.78 -16.34 -26.19
CA GLN A 439 27.64 -15.12 -25.41
C GLN A 439 29.04 -14.64 -24.95
N TYR A 440 29.98 -14.55 -25.88
CA TYR A 440 31.38 -14.22 -25.59
C TYR A 440 31.56 -12.90 -24.86
N GLN A 441 30.75 -11.89 -25.22
CA GLN A 441 30.80 -10.56 -24.62
C GLN A 441 30.36 -10.57 -23.15
N ASP A 442 29.28 -11.29 -22.83
CA ASP A 442 28.78 -11.43 -21.46
C ASP A 442 29.75 -12.24 -20.62
N TRP A 443 30.35 -13.28 -21.18
CA TRP A 443 31.43 -13.99 -20.50
C TRP A 443 32.61 -13.08 -20.17
N GLN A 444 33.02 -12.20 -21.10
CA GLN A 444 34.12 -11.24 -20.83
C GLN A 444 33.74 -10.23 -19.73
N ASN A 445 32.47 -9.83 -19.69
CA ASN A 445 31.95 -8.91 -18.68
C ASN A 445 31.66 -9.58 -17.33
N GLY A 446 31.76 -10.90 -17.23
CA GLY A 446 31.47 -11.66 -16.01
C GLY A 446 29.96 -11.85 -15.78
N ILE A 447 29.13 -11.74 -16.84
CA ILE A 447 27.69 -11.90 -16.77
C ILE A 447 27.31 -13.33 -17.19
N TYR A 448 26.50 -14.02 -16.40
CA TYR A 448 25.92 -15.32 -16.72
C TYR A 448 24.40 -15.27 -16.61
N ASP A 449 23.71 -15.32 -17.74
CA ASP A 449 22.26 -15.36 -17.88
C ASP A 449 21.73 -16.70 -18.45
N GLY A 450 22.59 -17.72 -18.47
CA GLY A 450 22.33 -19.05 -19.05
C GLY A 450 21.55 -20.00 -18.13
N ALA A 451 21.01 -19.55 -17.00
CA ALA A 451 20.19 -20.38 -16.12
C ALA A 451 18.70 -20.07 -16.31
N SER A 452 17.90 -21.11 -16.46
CA SER A 452 16.43 -21.01 -16.63
C SER A 452 15.71 -21.91 -15.65
N CYS A 453 14.52 -21.47 -15.19
CA CYS A 453 13.63 -22.23 -14.34
C CYS A 453 12.19 -22.08 -14.86
N TYR A 454 11.42 -23.14 -14.80
CA TYR A 454 9.98 -23.09 -14.86
C TYR A 454 9.42 -23.16 -13.44
N ALA A 455 8.50 -22.26 -13.09
CA ALA A 455 7.94 -22.21 -11.75
C ALA A 455 6.43 -22.03 -11.80
N THR A 456 5.71 -22.91 -11.12
CA THR A 456 4.28 -22.80 -10.86
C THR A 456 4.11 -22.39 -9.42
N ILE A 457 3.37 -21.31 -9.20
CA ILE A 457 3.06 -20.84 -7.84
C ILE A 457 1.95 -21.72 -7.26
N GLY A 458 2.07 -22.05 -5.96
CA GLY A 458 1.10 -22.88 -5.26
C GLY A 458 -0.31 -22.29 -5.32
N HIS A 459 -1.31 -23.16 -5.50
CA HIS A 459 -2.72 -22.80 -5.56
C HIS A 459 -3.51 -23.45 -4.43
N PHE A 460 -4.56 -22.76 -3.97
CA PHE A 460 -5.44 -23.23 -2.91
C PHE A 460 -6.78 -23.72 -3.47
N ILE A 461 -7.43 -24.64 -2.73
CA ILE A 461 -8.80 -25.03 -3.02
C ILE A 461 -9.73 -23.98 -2.42
N LEU A 462 -10.39 -23.20 -3.29
CA LEU A 462 -11.31 -22.13 -2.89
C LEU A 462 -12.76 -22.60 -2.75
N GLN A 463 -13.12 -23.77 -3.35
CA GLN A 463 -14.47 -24.30 -3.31
C GLN A 463 -14.44 -25.83 -3.40
N VAL A 464 -15.25 -26.49 -2.57
CA VAL A 464 -15.52 -27.94 -2.68
C VAL A 464 -16.99 -28.13 -3.05
N VAL A 465 -17.25 -28.77 -4.18
CA VAL A 465 -18.60 -29.13 -4.62
C VAL A 465 -18.76 -30.64 -4.50
N PRO A 466 -19.34 -31.16 -3.41
CA PRO A 466 -19.58 -32.60 -3.26
C PRO A 466 -20.70 -33.06 -4.19
N ASN A 467 -20.45 -34.09 -4.97
CA ASN A 467 -21.49 -34.75 -5.78
C ASN A 467 -22.19 -35.82 -4.91
N ILE A 468 -23.46 -35.56 -4.55
CA ILE A 468 -24.29 -36.49 -3.79
C ILE A 468 -25.35 -37.06 -4.70
N THR A 469 -25.36 -38.39 -4.93
CA THR A 469 -26.45 -39.09 -5.58
C THR A 469 -27.34 -39.69 -4.48
N VAL A 470 -28.62 -39.33 -4.46
CA VAL A 470 -29.61 -39.93 -3.54
C VAL A 470 -30.43 -40.90 -4.39
N GLU A 471 -30.43 -42.20 -4.03
CA GLU A 471 -31.29 -43.23 -4.64
C GLU A 471 -32.70 -43.22 -4.01
#